data_295d4bbc0bcdfdac023ef84773b82e55
#
_entry.id   295d4bbc0bcdfdac023ef84773b82e55
#
_cell.length_a   1.000
_cell.length_b   1.000
_cell.length_c   1.000
_cell.angle_alpha   90.00
_cell.angle_beta   90.00
_cell.angle_gamma   90.00
#
_symmetry.space_group_name_H-M   'P 1'
#
loop_
_entity.id
_entity.type
_entity.pdbx_description
1 polymer ?
#
loop_
_entity_poly.entity_id
_entity_poly.type
_entity_poly.pdbx_seq_one_letter_code
_entity_poly.pdbx_strand_id
1 'polypeptide(L)'
;MRMKLVAVLALFAVCSMHAQDDLAQATIKGVLAGNQGQVVQLAEAFSEDQYDWRPAEGISSVGEALLHVAQANYYLALKMGFPPPEGVDMMELPKITGKDNIIAALKQSNSFVLGKVMMVQNDELAQEVDFGFAKMNKMGGLLAMMEHNGEHKGQLIAYARSNGVVPPWSK
;
A
#
# COMPACT_ATOMS: atom_id res chain seq x y z
N MET A 1 31.76 -32.31 -26.91
CA MET A 1 31.20 -31.01 -27.26
C MET A 1 29.69 -30.91 -26.98
N ARG A 2 28.89 -31.98 -27.19
CA ARG A 2 27.41 -31.96 -26.98
C ARG A 2 26.99 -31.84 -25.51
N MET A 3 27.72 -32.40 -24.55
CA MET A 3 27.37 -32.32 -23.11
C MET A 3 27.49 -30.91 -22.51
N LYS A 4 28.47 -30.10 -22.96
CA LYS A 4 28.65 -28.73 -22.46
C LYS A 4 27.55 -27.79 -22.94
N LEU A 5 26.95 -28.05 -24.10
CA LEU A 5 25.85 -27.24 -24.64
C LEU A 5 24.54 -27.46 -23.89
N VAL A 6 24.28 -28.72 -23.45
CA VAL A 6 23.07 -29.05 -22.65
C VAL A 6 23.13 -28.43 -21.25
N ALA A 7 24.30 -28.40 -20.62
CA ALA A 7 24.48 -27.78 -19.30
C ALA A 7 24.25 -26.26 -19.32
N VAL A 8 24.71 -25.59 -20.39
CA VAL A 8 24.50 -24.13 -20.57
C VAL A 8 23.01 -23.81 -20.82
N LEU A 9 22.33 -24.62 -21.64
CA LEU A 9 20.88 -24.45 -21.89
C LEU A 9 20.04 -24.69 -20.64
N ALA A 10 20.40 -25.66 -19.79
CA ALA A 10 19.73 -25.92 -18.52
C ALA A 10 19.93 -24.75 -17.51
N LEU A 11 21.13 -24.15 -17.49
CA LEU A 11 21.42 -22.99 -16.64
C LEU A 11 20.59 -21.75 -17.04
N PHE A 12 20.42 -21.50 -18.35
CA PHE A 12 19.58 -20.41 -18.86
C PHE A 12 18.08 -20.65 -18.57
N ALA A 13 17.61 -21.89 -18.64
CA ALA A 13 16.21 -22.23 -18.31
C ALA A 13 15.90 -22.00 -16.83
N VAL A 14 16.81 -22.32 -15.92
CA VAL A 14 16.66 -22.10 -14.47
C VAL A 14 16.64 -20.59 -14.14
N CYS A 15 17.53 -19.79 -14.75
CA CYS A 15 17.49 -18.32 -14.56
C CYS A 15 16.21 -17.68 -15.08
N SER A 16 15.63 -18.20 -16.18
CA SER A 16 14.37 -17.67 -16.73
C SER A 16 13.16 -18.01 -15.87
N MET A 17 13.15 -19.12 -15.14
CA MET A 17 12.07 -19.51 -14.23
C MET A 17 12.00 -18.56 -13.03
N HIS A 18 13.12 -18.18 -12.42
CA HIS A 18 13.14 -17.27 -11.27
C HIS A 18 12.70 -15.84 -11.62
N ALA A 19 12.96 -15.37 -12.83
CA ALA A 19 12.55 -14.04 -13.29
C ALA A 19 11.04 -13.92 -13.55
N GLN A 20 10.32 -15.04 -13.73
CA GLN A 20 8.87 -15.08 -13.91
C GLN A 20 8.13 -15.22 -12.57
N ASP A 21 8.82 -15.70 -11.55
CA ASP A 21 8.19 -16.10 -10.30
C ASP A 21 7.66 -14.91 -9.48
N ASP A 22 8.26 -13.73 -9.55
CA ASP A 22 7.86 -12.57 -8.73
C ASP A 22 7.13 -11.47 -9.53
N LEU A 23 6.71 -11.74 -10.77
CA LEU A 23 6.12 -10.72 -11.66
C LEU A 23 4.86 -10.09 -11.07
N ALA A 24 4.00 -10.88 -10.44
CA ALA A 24 2.76 -10.41 -9.85
C ALA A 24 3.04 -9.46 -8.68
N GLN A 25 3.90 -9.87 -7.74
CA GLN A 25 4.29 -9.07 -6.59
C GLN A 25 5.01 -7.80 -7.01
N ALA A 26 5.94 -7.88 -7.96
CA ALA A 26 6.65 -6.72 -8.48
C ALA A 26 5.70 -5.72 -9.16
N THR A 27 4.73 -6.21 -9.93
CA THR A 27 3.72 -5.38 -10.60
C THR A 27 2.83 -4.67 -9.56
N ILE A 28 2.29 -5.42 -8.60
CA ILE A 28 1.45 -4.87 -7.53
C ILE A 28 2.23 -3.85 -6.72
N LYS A 29 3.47 -4.17 -6.33
CA LYS A 29 4.34 -3.24 -5.60
C LYS A 29 4.57 -1.94 -6.35
N GLY A 30 4.81 -2.00 -7.66
CA GLY A 30 5.01 -0.82 -8.51
C GLY A 30 3.77 0.09 -8.53
N VAL A 31 2.59 -0.48 -8.75
CA VAL A 31 1.33 0.30 -8.76
C VAL A 31 1.01 0.84 -7.36
N LEU A 32 1.16 0.01 -6.31
CA LEU A 32 0.95 0.42 -4.93
C LEU A 32 1.88 1.58 -4.55
N ALA A 33 3.18 1.48 -4.85
CA ALA A 33 4.15 2.54 -4.59
C ALA A 33 3.78 3.85 -5.30
N GLY A 34 3.30 3.77 -6.54
CA GLY A 34 2.79 4.94 -7.28
C GLY A 34 1.60 5.59 -6.59
N ASN A 35 0.59 4.80 -6.18
CA ASN A 35 -0.57 5.30 -5.45
C ASN A 35 -0.16 5.95 -4.12
N GLN A 36 0.66 5.26 -3.33
CA GLN A 36 1.16 5.75 -2.03
C GLN A 36 1.98 7.03 -2.17
N GLY A 37 2.84 7.12 -3.19
CA GLY A 37 3.61 8.32 -3.47
C GLY A 37 2.72 9.52 -3.77
N GLN A 38 1.65 9.33 -4.54
CA GLN A 38 0.68 10.39 -4.82
C GLN A 38 -0.15 10.77 -3.58
N VAL A 39 -0.54 9.82 -2.74
CA VAL A 39 -1.22 10.10 -1.46
C VAL A 39 -0.33 10.95 -0.53
N VAL A 40 0.97 10.62 -0.43
CA VAL A 40 1.93 11.41 0.34
C VAL A 40 2.06 12.82 -0.22
N GLN A 41 2.17 12.98 -1.55
CA GLN A 41 2.24 14.31 -2.18
C GLN A 41 0.97 15.15 -1.88
N LEU A 42 -0.21 14.54 -1.89
CA LEU A 42 -1.45 15.22 -1.47
C LEU A 42 -1.39 15.63 0.00
N ALA A 43 -0.99 14.71 0.88
CA ALA A 43 -0.86 14.99 2.31
C ALA A 43 0.07 16.20 2.56
N GLU A 44 1.20 16.26 1.86
CA GLU A 44 2.14 17.37 1.95
C GLU A 44 1.57 18.69 1.39
N ALA A 45 0.70 18.62 0.36
CA ALA A 45 0.13 19.79 -0.30
C ALA A 45 -0.99 20.48 0.49
N PHE A 46 -1.72 19.76 1.34
CA PHE A 46 -2.69 20.37 2.26
C PHE A 46 -1.97 21.22 3.31
N SER A 47 -2.55 22.37 3.69
CA SER A 47 -2.11 23.15 4.86
C SER A 47 -2.53 22.47 6.17
N GLU A 48 -1.93 22.86 7.30
CA GLU A 48 -2.24 22.29 8.63
C GLU A 48 -3.74 22.37 8.95
N ASP A 49 -4.34 23.53 8.74
CA ASP A 49 -5.76 23.80 9.01
C ASP A 49 -6.72 22.99 8.12
N GLN A 50 -6.26 22.53 6.95
CA GLN A 50 -7.06 21.69 6.07
C GLN A 50 -7.14 20.22 6.53
N TYR A 51 -6.33 19.79 7.50
CA TYR A 51 -6.37 18.40 7.99
C TYR A 51 -7.67 18.05 8.72
N ASP A 52 -8.33 19.03 9.31
CA ASP A 52 -9.64 18.85 9.97
C ASP A 52 -10.82 19.03 9.02
N TRP A 53 -10.57 19.50 7.79
CA TRP A 53 -11.62 19.69 6.80
C TRP A 53 -12.24 18.36 6.37
N ARG A 54 -13.57 18.34 6.28
CA ARG A 54 -14.38 17.23 5.79
C ARG A 54 -15.50 17.72 4.89
N PRO A 55 -15.95 16.94 3.88
CA PRO A 55 -16.96 17.40 2.93
C PRO A 55 -18.36 17.51 3.56
N ALA A 56 -18.64 16.72 4.60
CA ALA A 56 -19.90 16.75 5.35
C ALA A 56 -19.73 16.15 6.74
N GLU A 57 -20.68 16.38 7.63
CA GLU A 57 -20.76 15.72 8.93
C GLU A 57 -20.82 14.18 8.75
N GLY A 58 -20.09 13.45 9.60
CA GLY A 58 -20.00 11.99 9.55
C GLY A 58 -19.08 11.41 8.49
N ILE A 59 -18.46 12.27 7.65
CA ILE A 59 -17.43 11.85 6.68
C ILE A 59 -16.05 12.13 7.24
N SER A 60 -15.10 11.24 6.99
CA SER A 60 -13.72 11.39 7.44
C SER A 60 -13.09 12.68 6.95
N SER A 61 -12.35 13.35 7.82
CA SER A 61 -11.52 14.50 7.45
C SER A 61 -10.31 14.07 6.62
N VAL A 62 -9.55 15.04 6.10
CA VAL A 62 -8.28 14.78 5.40
C VAL A 62 -7.34 13.95 6.29
N GLY A 63 -7.12 14.37 7.54
CA GLY A 63 -6.25 13.67 8.47
C GLY A 63 -6.74 12.26 8.82
N GLU A 64 -8.04 12.12 9.09
CA GLU A 64 -8.66 10.83 9.37
C GLU A 64 -8.57 9.87 8.18
N ALA A 65 -8.77 10.35 6.94
CA ALA A 65 -8.61 9.53 5.74
C ALA A 65 -7.17 9.05 5.54
N LEU A 66 -6.17 9.90 5.80
CA LEU A 66 -4.75 9.53 5.75
C LEU A 66 -4.37 8.48 6.80
N LEU A 67 -4.87 8.64 8.03
CA LEU A 67 -4.64 7.68 9.12
C LEU A 67 -5.37 6.35 8.86
N HIS A 68 -6.55 6.39 8.25
CA HIS A 68 -7.25 5.19 7.82
C HIS A 68 -6.44 4.39 6.78
N VAL A 69 -5.82 5.06 5.80
CA VAL A 69 -4.90 4.39 4.86
C VAL A 69 -3.74 3.74 5.60
N ALA A 70 -3.13 4.45 6.56
CA ALA A 70 -2.03 3.90 7.35
C ALA A 70 -2.46 2.67 8.18
N GLN A 71 -3.63 2.73 8.82
CA GLN A 71 -4.19 1.64 9.61
C GLN A 71 -4.52 0.42 8.72
N ALA A 72 -5.17 0.64 7.57
CA ALA A 72 -5.52 -0.42 6.63
C ALA A 72 -4.30 -1.12 6.04
N ASN A 73 -3.21 -0.39 5.77
CA ASN A 73 -1.94 -0.98 5.35
C ASN A 73 -1.46 -2.04 6.36
N TYR A 74 -1.40 -1.69 7.65
CA TYR A 74 -0.99 -2.63 8.69
C TYR A 74 -2.00 -3.78 8.87
N TYR A 75 -3.30 -3.48 8.82
CA TYR A 75 -4.34 -4.48 8.98
C TYR A 75 -4.29 -5.56 7.90
N LEU A 76 -4.22 -5.16 6.63
CA LEU A 76 -4.15 -6.09 5.50
C LEU A 76 -2.85 -6.92 5.53
N ALA A 77 -1.73 -6.30 5.87
CA ALA A 77 -0.46 -6.99 6.03
C ALA A 77 -0.51 -8.02 7.18
N LEU A 78 -1.08 -7.64 8.35
CA LEU A 78 -1.26 -8.53 9.49
C LEU A 78 -2.05 -9.77 9.10
N LYS A 79 -3.15 -9.61 8.37
CA LYS A 79 -3.98 -10.73 7.90
C LYS A 79 -3.23 -11.67 6.96
N MET A 80 -2.29 -11.16 6.20
CA MET A 80 -1.41 -11.98 5.33
C MET A 80 -0.22 -12.61 6.08
N GLY A 81 -0.12 -12.42 7.41
CA GLY A 81 0.95 -13.01 8.23
C GLY A 81 2.11 -12.05 8.55
N PHE A 82 1.97 -10.77 8.27
CA PHE A 82 3.00 -9.76 8.54
C PHE A 82 2.54 -8.79 9.65
N PRO A 83 2.83 -9.09 10.94
CA PRO A 83 2.44 -8.20 12.03
C PRO A 83 3.14 -6.85 11.92
N PRO A 84 2.50 -5.77 12.42
CA PRO A 84 3.12 -4.46 12.50
C PRO A 84 4.47 -4.52 13.25
N PRO A 85 5.40 -3.60 12.98
CA PRO A 85 6.65 -3.49 13.73
C PRO A 85 6.41 -3.26 15.22
N GLU A 86 7.38 -3.63 16.05
CA GLU A 86 7.38 -3.31 17.48
C GLU A 86 7.16 -1.81 17.70
N GLY A 87 6.29 -1.46 18.66
CA GLY A 87 5.93 -0.09 18.99
C GLY A 87 4.82 0.51 18.11
N VAL A 88 4.31 -0.20 17.10
CA VAL A 88 3.15 0.25 16.31
C VAL A 88 1.87 -0.38 16.88
N ASP A 89 1.02 0.44 17.49
CA ASP A 89 -0.34 0.08 17.86
C ASP A 89 -1.33 0.63 16.83
N MET A 90 -1.96 -0.26 16.07
CA MET A 90 -2.95 0.13 15.04
C MET A 90 -4.18 0.82 15.63
N MET A 91 -4.50 0.61 16.92
CA MET A 91 -5.66 1.23 17.60
C MET A 91 -5.35 2.65 18.03
N GLU A 92 -4.09 3.02 18.13
CA GLU A 92 -3.66 4.39 18.47
C GLU A 92 -3.49 5.26 17.20
N LEU A 93 -3.34 4.66 16.00
CA LEU A 93 -3.16 5.43 14.76
C LEU A 93 -4.26 6.48 14.54
N PRO A 94 -5.56 6.18 14.71
CA PRO A 94 -6.63 7.17 14.51
C PRO A 94 -6.60 8.36 15.47
N LYS A 95 -5.82 8.28 16.55
CA LYS A 95 -5.68 9.33 17.57
C LYS A 95 -4.52 10.29 17.31
N ILE A 96 -3.71 10.01 16.29
CA ILE A 96 -2.58 10.85 15.90
C ILE A 96 -3.12 12.19 15.39
N THR A 97 -2.53 13.29 15.85
CA THR A 97 -2.86 14.65 15.46
C THR A 97 -1.64 15.40 14.94
N GLY A 98 -1.89 16.46 14.18
CA GLY A 98 -0.85 17.28 13.57
C GLY A 98 -0.36 16.69 12.25
N LYS A 99 -0.27 17.55 11.24
CA LYS A 99 0.10 17.21 9.87
C LYS A 99 1.36 16.35 9.78
N ASP A 100 2.44 16.79 10.43
CA ASP A 100 3.73 16.12 10.33
C ASP A 100 3.70 14.70 10.91
N ASN A 101 2.99 14.50 12.03
CA ASN A 101 2.83 13.20 12.68
C ASN A 101 1.99 12.27 11.81
N ILE A 102 0.91 12.77 11.21
CA ILE A 102 0.04 12.02 10.30
C ILE A 102 0.81 11.58 9.05
N ILE A 103 1.59 12.49 8.44
CA ILE A 103 2.45 12.17 7.31
C ILE A 103 3.51 11.13 7.69
N ALA A 104 4.11 11.25 8.88
CA ALA A 104 5.09 10.29 9.35
C ALA A 104 4.48 8.88 9.51
N ALA A 105 3.31 8.76 10.14
CA ALA A 105 2.59 7.50 10.30
C ALA A 105 2.22 6.88 8.94
N LEU A 106 1.73 7.69 7.99
CA LEU A 106 1.44 7.26 6.63
C LEU A 106 2.69 6.72 5.92
N LYS A 107 3.79 7.47 5.93
CA LYS A 107 5.06 7.07 5.29
C LYS A 107 5.62 5.79 5.92
N GLN A 108 5.53 5.64 7.23
CA GLN A 108 5.96 4.43 7.94
C GLN A 108 5.16 3.21 7.50
N SER A 109 3.82 3.29 7.47
CA SER A 109 2.96 2.20 7.03
C SER A 109 3.19 1.83 5.57
N ASN A 110 3.36 2.83 4.68
CA ASN A 110 3.69 2.64 3.27
C ASN A 110 5.00 1.86 3.08
N SER A 111 6.06 2.29 3.76
CA SER A 111 7.37 1.62 3.69
C SER A 111 7.28 0.17 4.18
N PHE A 112 6.53 -0.06 5.26
CA PHE A 112 6.31 -1.39 5.80
C PHE A 112 5.66 -2.32 4.79
N VAL A 113 4.50 -1.95 4.21
CA VAL A 113 3.79 -2.84 3.28
C VAL A 113 4.54 -3.05 1.98
N LEU A 114 5.20 -2.03 1.42
CA LEU A 114 6.04 -2.18 0.23
C LEU A 114 7.18 -3.19 0.43
N GLY A 115 7.72 -3.25 1.66
CA GLY A 115 8.69 -4.28 2.04
C GLY A 115 8.07 -5.67 2.13
N LYS A 116 6.78 -5.80 2.50
CA LYS A 116 6.11 -7.09 2.69
C LYS A 116 5.53 -7.68 1.41
N VAL A 117 5.16 -6.88 0.43
CA VAL A 117 4.62 -7.38 -0.86
C VAL A 117 5.54 -8.42 -1.50
N MET A 118 6.85 -8.16 -1.54
CA MET A 118 7.84 -9.09 -2.12
C MET A 118 8.18 -10.29 -1.23
N MET A 119 7.68 -10.31 0.01
CA MET A 119 7.89 -11.44 0.94
C MET A 119 6.80 -12.51 0.81
N VAL A 120 5.68 -12.21 0.15
CA VAL A 120 4.65 -13.20 -0.16
C VAL A 120 5.19 -14.13 -1.23
N GLN A 121 5.38 -15.42 -0.90
CA GLN A 121 5.92 -16.40 -1.84
C GLN A 121 4.88 -16.79 -2.88
N ASN A 122 5.33 -17.21 -4.06
CA ASN A 122 4.41 -17.59 -5.15
C ASN A 122 3.49 -18.75 -4.81
N ASP A 123 3.98 -19.72 -4.10
CA ASP A 123 3.21 -20.88 -3.62
C ASP A 123 2.19 -20.49 -2.54
N GLU A 124 2.35 -19.34 -1.91
CA GLU A 124 1.42 -18.78 -0.94
C GLU A 124 0.31 -17.93 -1.57
N LEU A 125 0.46 -17.46 -2.82
CA LEU A 125 -0.49 -16.53 -3.46
C LEU A 125 -1.91 -17.10 -3.51
N ALA A 126 -2.06 -18.40 -3.67
CA ALA A 126 -3.36 -19.10 -3.69
C ALA A 126 -3.89 -19.45 -2.29
N GLN A 127 -3.11 -19.23 -1.22
CA GLN A 127 -3.52 -19.54 0.15
C GLN A 127 -4.69 -18.64 0.59
N GLU A 128 -5.79 -19.26 1.00
CA GLU A 128 -6.97 -18.56 1.51
C GLU A 128 -6.70 -17.91 2.87
N VAL A 129 -7.18 -16.68 3.03
CA VAL A 129 -7.06 -15.85 4.23
C VAL A 129 -8.41 -15.23 4.53
N ASP A 130 -8.80 -15.23 5.81
CA ASP A 130 -9.96 -14.49 6.30
C ASP A 130 -9.54 -13.09 6.73
N PHE A 131 -9.91 -12.09 5.92
CA PHE A 131 -9.65 -10.69 6.21
C PHE A 131 -10.67 -10.07 7.19
N GLY A 132 -11.68 -10.82 7.62
CA GLY A 132 -12.73 -10.33 8.50
C GLY A 132 -13.92 -9.72 7.74
N PHE A 133 -13.67 -8.95 6.69
CA PHE A 133 -14.70 -8.41 5.81
C PHE A 133 -14.94 -9.28 4.57
N ALA A 134 -13.99 -10.10 4.17
CA ALA A 134 -14.09 -11.06 3.06
C ALA A 134 -13.07 -12.19 3.24
N LYS A 135 -13.36 -13.36 2.65
CA LYS A 135 -12.40 -14.43 2.46
C LYS A 135 -11.88 -14.37 1.03
N MET A 136 -10.56 -14.32 0.89
CA MET A 136 -9.88 -14.30 -0.41
C MET A 136 -8.48 -14.89 -0.26
N ASN A 137 -7.84 -15.23 -1.36
CA ASN A 137 -6.46 -15.67 -1.29
C ASN A 137 -5.48 -14.50 -1.07
N LYS A 138 -4.20 -14.79 -0.76
CA LYS A 138 -3.18 -13.75 -0.54
C LYS A 138 -3.02 -12.82 -1.74
N MET A 139 -3.14 -13.32 -2.98
CA MET A 139 -3.15 -12.48 -4.18
C MET A 139 -4.30 -11.46 -4.12
N GLY A 140 -5.50 -11.91 -3.77
CA GLY A 140 -6.65 -11.03 -3.55
C GLY A 140 -6.38 -9.97 -2.47
N GLY A 141 -5.72 -10.35 -1.37
CA GLY A 141 -5.30 -9.43 -0.32
C GLY A 141 -4.32 -8.35 -0.80
N LEU A 142 -3.34 -8.72 -1.63
CA LEU A 142 -2.42 -7.77 -2.27
C LEU A 142 -3.15 -6.81 -3.21
N LEU A 143 -4.10 -7.31 -4.00
CA LEU A 143 -4.92 -6.50 -4.89
C LEU A 143 -5.83 -5.57 -4.12
N ALA A 144 -6.47 -6.05 -3.02
CA ALA A 144 -7.29 -5.23 -2.14
C ALA A 144 -6.48 -4.09 -1.49
N MET A 145 -5.24 -4.35 -1.09
CA MET A 145 -4.34 -3.31 -0.56
C MET A 145 -4.04 -2.23 -1.62
N MET A 146 -3.77 -2.64 -2.85
CA MET A 146 -3.50 -1.74 -3.96
C MET A 146 -4.74 -0.90 -4.33
N GLU A 147 -5.90 -1.54 -4.38
CA GLU A 147 -7.18 -0.92 -4.70
C GLU A 147 -7.58 0.08 -3.62
N HIS A 148 -7.54 -0.29 -2.34
CA HIS A 148 -7.83 0.58 -1.21
C HIS A 148 -6.97 1.86 -1.19
N ASN A 149 -5.66 1.74 -1.47
CA ASN A 149 -4.79 2.92 -1.62
C ASN A 149 -5.20 3.78 -2.84
N GLY A 150 -5.67 3.16 -3.92
CA GLY A 150 -6.19 3.85 -5.12
C GLY A 150 -7.51 4.57 -4.86
N GLU A 151 -8.43 3.96 -4.13
CA GLU A 151 -9.71 4.53 -3.70
C GLU A 151 -9.49 5.80 -2.86
N HIS A 152 -8.68 5.70 -1.80
CA HIS A 152 -8.39 6.84 -0.94
C HIS A 152 -7.56 7.91 -1.63
N LYS A 153 -6.70 7.56 -2.58
CA LYS A 153 -6.09 8.55 -3.48
C LYS A 153 -7.14 9.36 -4.22
N GLY A 154 -8.14 8.70 -4.79
CA GLY A 154 -9.27 9.35 -5.48
C GLY A 154 -10.07 10.27 -4.56
N GLN A 155 -10.38 9.80 -3.35
CA GLN A 155 -11.02 10.59 -2.30
C GLN A 155 -10.21 11.85 -1.96
N LEU A 156 -8.92 11.71 -1.70
CA LEU A 156 -8.04 12.83 -1.33
C LEU A 156 -7.83 13.80 -2.49
N ILE A 157 -7.85 13.36 -3.76
CA ILE A 157 -7.87 14.25 -4.93
C ILE A 157 -9.15 15.11 -4.94
N ALA A 158 -10.30 14.50 -4.64
CA ALA A 158 -11.56 15.25 -4.55
C ALA A 158 -11.51 16.27 -3.40
N TYR A 159 -10.99 15.86 -2.25
CA TYR A 159 -10.80 16.77 -1.10
C TYR A 159 -9.86 17.93 -1.42
N ALA A 160 -8.72 17.64 -2.06
CA ALA A 160 -7.76 18.66 -2.47
C ALA A 160 -8.41 19.71 -3.37
N ARG A 161 -9.10 19.28 -4.44
CA ARG A 161 -9.80 20.17 -5.38
C ARG A 161 -10.88 21.00 -4.70
N SER A 162 -11.64 20.43 -3.76
CA SER A 162 -12.67 21.14 -2.99
C SER A 162 -12.08 22.21 -2.08
N ASN A 163 -10.81 22.09 -1.70
CA ASN A 163 -10.06 23.03 -0.88
C ASN A 163 -9.14 23.95 -1.69
N GLY A 164 -9.27 23.98 -3.02
CA GLY A 164 -8.41 24.80 -3.88
C GLY A 164 -6.96 24.31 -4.00
N VAL A 165 -6.67 23.09 -3.53
CA VAL A 165 -5.35 22.46 -3.63
C VAL A 165 -5.25 21.73 -4.97
N VAL A 166 -4.30 22.12 -5.80
CA VAL A 166 -4.03 21.42 -7.07
C VAL A 166 -3.12 20.22 -6.79
N PRO A 167 -3.52 18.99 -7.19
CA PRO A 167 -2.64 17.84 -7.03
C PRO A 167 -1.28 18.09 -7.69
N PRO A 168 -0.15 17.81 -6.97
CA PRO A 168 1.19 18.23 -7.42
C PRO A 168 1.61 17.73 -8.81
N TRP A 169 1.08 16.60 -9.24
CA TRP A 169 1.34 16.00 -10.56
C TRP A 169 0.43 16.53 -11.69
N SER A 170 -0.51 17.43 -11.39
CA SER A 170 -1.47 17.99 -12.35
C SER A 170 -1.03 19.36 -12.90
N LYS A 171 0.23 19.74 -12.67
CA LYS A 171 0.82 21.01 -13.12
C LYS A 171 1.42 20.88 -14.52
#